data_2fc85fb5271d444d1bf38af97c977441
#
_entry.id   2fc85fb5271d444d1bf38af97c977441
#
_cell.length_a   1.000
_cell.length_b   1.000
_cell.length_c   1.000
_cell.angle_alpha   90.00
_cell.angle_beta   90.00
_cell.angle_gamma   90.00
#
_symmetry.space_group_name_H-M   'P 1'
#
loop_
_entity.id
_entity.type
_entity.pdbx_description
1 polymer ?
#
loop_
_entity_poly.entity_id
_entity_poly.type
_entity_poly.pdbx_seq_one_letter_code
_entity_poly.pdbx_strand_id
1 'polypeptide(L)'
;MKKIKRVSVRAFTLIESLVTLAITSFLILSFSGSITQTFAKVEERLFFLSFEHLYRDTQKLSVYQRQDMTLILKSEYISNGVEVLKIPKDVKLERNKTLHFDQAGGNSSLEKLVFQTSDEKRVTYQLYIGSGQYKKTES
;
A
#
# COMPACT_ATOMS: atom_id res chain seq x y z
N MET A 1 -45.28 -54.97 -12.15
CA MET A 1 -45.57 -53.54 -11.86
C MET A 1 -44.49 -52.99 -10.96
N LYS A 2 -43.63 -52.06 -11.46
CA LYS A 2 -42.58 -51.40 -10.69
C LYS A 2 -43.21 -50.28 -9.86
N LYS A 3 -43.16 -50.39 -8.52
CA LYS A 3 -43.54 -49.32 -7.59
C LYS A 3 -42.51 -48.19 -7.67
N ILE A 4 -42.89 -47.04 -8.22
CA ILE A 4 -42.09 -45.82 -8.21
C ILE A 4 -42.14 -45.30 -6.77
N LYS A 5 -40.97 -45.33 -6.07
CA LYS A 5 -40.78 -44.65 -4.77
C LYS A 5 -40.84 -43.13 -5.03
N ARG A 6 -41.89 -42.48 -4.55
CA ARG A 6 -41.94 -41.04 -4.47
C ARG A 6 -40.89 -40.57 -3.45
N VAL A 7 -39.82 -39.96 -3.95
CA VAL A 7 -38.87 -39.25 -3.09
C VAL A 7 -39.54 -37.94 -2.69
N SER A 8 -39.91 -37.82 -1.42
CA SER A 8 -40.41 -36.57 -0.85
C SER A 8 -39.25 -35.60 -0.73
N VAL A 9 -39.15 -34.67 -1.66
CA VAL A 9 -38.25 -33.52 -1.52
C VAL A 9 -38.93 -32.52 -0.59
N ARG A 10 -38.34 -32.27 0.58
CA ARG A 10 -38.83 -31.21 1.48
C ARG A 10 -38.70 -29.87 0.77
N ALA A 11 -39.81 -29.22 0.51
CA ALA A 11 -39.80 -27.86 0.00
C ALA A 11 -39.32 -26.91 1.11
N PHE A 12 -38.40 -26.04 0.77
CA PHE A 12 -37.91 -24.98 1.66
C PHE A 12 -39.10 -24.06 2.04
N THR A 13 -39.32 -23.82 3.33
CA THR A 13 -40.42 -22.96 3.76
C THR A 13 -40.02 -21.49 3.60
N LEU A 14 -41.01 -20.62 3.35
CA LEU A 14 -40.77 -19.18 3.16
C LEU A 14 -40.10 -18.55 4.39
N ILE A 15 -40.48 -19.02 5.59
CA ILE A 15 -39.84 -18.55 6.85
C ILE A 15 -38.37 -18.94 6.96
N GLU A 16 -38.04 -20.14 6.52
CA GLU A 16 -36.66 -20.66 6.52
C GLU A 16 -35.76 -19.85 5.57
N SER A 17 -36.28 -19.47 4.41
CA SER A 17 -35.61 -18.59 3.46
C SER A 17 -35.43 -17.19 4.03
N LEU A 18 -36.40 -16.63 4.73
CA LEU A 18 -36.31 -15.32 5.39
C LEU A 18 -35.26 -15.31 6.50
N VAL A 19 -35.27 -16.35 7.35
CA VAL A 19 -34.27 -16.49 8.43
C VAL A 19 -32.84 -16.60 7.83
N THR A 20 -32.66 -17.43 6.81
CA THR A 20 -31.40 -17.60 6.13
C THR A 20 -30.91 -16.27 5.52
N LEU A 21 -31.79 -15.52 4.87
CA LEU A 21 -31.50 -14.22 4.30
C LEU A 21 -31.12 -13.20 5.37
N ALA A 22 -31.84 -13.18 6.49
CA ALA A 22 -31.54 -12.28 7.61
C ALA A 22 -30.16 -12.55 8.23
N ILE A 23 -29.84 -13.83 8.46
CA ILE A 23 -28.53 -14.24 9.01
C ILE A 23 -27.40 -13.91 8.04
N THR A 24 -27.55 -14.24 6.75
CA THR A 24 -26.54 -13.93 5.73
C THR A 24 -26.30 -12.43 5.59
N SER A 25 -27.36 -11.63 5.58
CA SER A 25 -27.28 -10.17 5.53
C SER A 25 -26.55 -9.61 6.75
N PHE A 26 -26.86 -10.10 7.93
CA PHE A 26 -26.17 -9.70 9.17
C PHE A 26 -24.68 -10.04 9.14
N LEU A 27 -24.31 -11.23 8.67
CA LEU A 27 -22.90 -11.63 8.55
C LEU A 27 -22.17 -10.74 7.54
N ILE A 28 -22.74 -10.48 6.38
CA ILE A 28 -22.14 -9.59 5.36
C ILE A 28 -21.89 -8.19 5.93
N LEU A 29 -22.88 -7.61 6.61
CA LEU A 29 -22.74 -6.29 7.23
C LEU A 29 -21.68 -6.26 8.33
N SER A 30 -21.60 -7.32 9.14
CA SER A 30 -20.62 -7.43 10.24
C SER A 30 -19.18 -7.51 9.73
N PHE A 31 -18.94 -8.19 8.60
CA PHE A 31 -17.60 -8.33 8.03
C PHE A 31 -17.18 -7.15 7.14
N SER A 32 -18.12 -6.35 6.64
CA SER A 32 -17.85 -5.30 5.66
C SER A 32 -16.85 -4.24 6.16
N GLY A 33 -16.92 -3.85 7.43
CA GLY A 33 -16.02 -2.85 8.02
C GLY A 33 -14.57 -3.33 8.19
N SER A 34 -14.38 -4.60 8.53
CA SER A 34 -13.03 -5.17 8.74
C SER A 34 -12.26 -5.35 7.43
N ILE A 35 -12.98 -5.58 6.34
CA ILE A 35 -12.37 -5.81 5.02
C ILE A 35 -11.71 -4.52 4.52
N THR A 36 -12.36 -3.38 4.60
CA THR A 36 -11.83 -2.08 4.12
C THR A 36 -10.55 -1.68 4.86
N GLN A 37 -10.49 -1.87 6.17
CA GLN A 37 -9.28 -1.59 6.96
C GLN A 37 -8.12 -2.52 6.59
N THR A 38 -8.42 -3.78 6.32
CA THR A 38 -7.38 -4.74 5.92
C THR A 38 -6.82 -4.39 4.56
N PHE A 39 -7.66 -4.01 3.59
CA PHE A 39 -7.20 -3.55 2.28
C PHE A 39 -6.34 -2.28 2.38
N ALA A 40 -6.74 -1.29 3.16
CA ALA A 40 -5.96 -0.08 3.38
C ALA A 40 -4.55 -0.39 3.92
N LYS A 41 -4.43 -1.31 4.88
CA LYS A 41 -3.13 -1.74 5.42
C LYS A 41 -2.26 -2.48 4.41
N VAL A 42 -2.87 -3.29 3.55
CA VAL A 42 -2.14 -3.98 2.47
C VAL A 42 -1.64 -2.96 1.44
N GLU A 43 -2.49 -2.03 1.01
CA GLU A 43 -2.14 -0.96 0.08
C GLU A 43 -1.00 -0.09 0.62
N GLU A 44 -1.05 0.26 1.89
CA GLU A 44 0.00 1.00 2.60
C GLU A 44 1.35 0.24 2.59
N ARG A 45 1.34 -1.05 2.92
CA ARG A 45 2.56 -1.88 2.89
C ARG A 45 3.13 -1.99 1.48
N LEU A 46 2.28 -2.20 0.47
CA LEU A 46 2.70 -2.25 -0.92
C LEU A 46 3.29 -0.92 -1.37
N PHE A 47 2.70 0.20 -0.94
CA PHE A 47 3.26 1.52 -1.22
C PHE A 47 4.67 1.67 -0.66
N PHE A 48 4.91 1.35 0.61
CA PHE A 48 6.25 1.47 1.20
C PHE A 48 7.28 0.55 0.53
N LEU A 49 6.89 -0.68 0.17
CA LEU A 49 7.76 -1.57 -0.60
C LEU A 49 8.09 -0.99 -1.97
N SER A 50 7.10 -0.45 -2.68
CA SER A 50 7.27 0.17 -3.98
C SER A 50 8.12 1.44 -3.89
N PHE A 51 7.94 2.24 -2.82
CA PHE A 51 8.76 3.42 -2.56
C PHE A 51 10.24 3.04 -2.34
N GLU A 52 10.50 2.02 -1.50
CA GLU A 52 11.85 1.54 -1.25
C GLU A 52 12.50 0.98 -2.52
N HIS A 53 11.71 0.34 -3.39
CA HIS A 53 12.15 -0.15 -4.69
C HIS A 53 12.50 1.02 -5.61
N LEU A 54 11.60 1.98 -5.77
CA LEU A 54 11.80 3.18 -6.59
C LEU A 54 13.02 3.99 -6.14
N TYR A 55 13.23 4.13 -4.82
CA TYR A 55 14.41 4.78 -4.26
C TYR A 55 15.70 4.07 -4.67
N ARG A 56 15.77 2.75 -4.47
CA ARG A 56 16.96 1.94 -4.85
C ARG A 56 17.20 1.91 -6.35
N ASP A 57 16.14 1.86 -7.14
CA ASP A 57 16.27 1.85 -8.59
C ASP A 57 16.74 3.21 -9.12
N THR A 58 16.26 4.31 -8.55
CA THR A 58 16.78 5.65 -8.86
C THR A 58 18.28 5.75 -8.56
N GLN A 59 18.70 5.23 -7.41
CA GLN A 59 20.11 5.16 -7.03
C GLN A 59 20.93 4.31 -8.01
N LYS A 60 20.46 3.12 -8.39
CA LYS A 60 21.12 2.25 -9.36
C LYS A 60 21.19 2.89 -10.75
N LEU A 61 20.10 3.56 -11.18
CA LEU A 61 20.05 4.26 -12.46
C LEU A 61 21.10 5.37 -12.53
N SER A 62 21.31 6.13 -11.45
CA SER A 62 22.34 7.18 -11.42
C SER A 62 23.74 6.61 -11.65
N VAL A 63 24.04 5.47 -11.03
CA VAL A 63 25.32 4.76 -11.21
C VAL A 63 25.44 4.16 -12.61
N TYR A 64 24.39 3.50 -13.08
CA TYR A 64 24.40 2.81 -14.38
C TYR A 64 24.52 3.79 -15.55
N GLN A 65 23.76 4.88 -15.49
CA GLN A 65 23.77 5.91 -16.54
C GLN A 65 24.92 6.90 -16.38
N ARG A 66 25.64 6.88 -15.25
CA ARG A 66 26.67 7.86 -14.88
C ARG A 66 26.15 9.30 -14.98
N GLN A 67 24.93 9.51 -14.54
CA GLN A 67 24.25 10.80 -14.53
C GLN A 67 23.59 11.04 -13.18
N ASP A 68 23.51 12.30 -12.81
CA ASP A 68 22.79 12.68 -11.60
C ASP A 68 21.29 12.41 -11.82
N MET A 69 20.68 11.76 -10.85
CA MET A 69 19.25 11.43 -10.86
C MET A 69 18.53 12.15 -9.74
N THR A 70 17.26 12.44 -9.98
CA THR A 70 16.44 13.18 -9.04
C THR A 70 15.20 12.35 -8.70
N LEU A 71 14.90 12.23 -7.41
CA LEU A 71 13.66 11.66 -6.92
C LEU A 71 12.81 12.77 -6.32
N ILE A 72 11.68 13.08 -6.96
CA ILE A 72 10.76 14.14 -6.57
C ILE A 72 9.63 13.51 -5.76
N LEU A 73 9.45 13.97 -4.52
CA LEU A 73 8.37 13.56 -3.64
C LEU A 73 7.38 14.71 -3.50
N LYS A 74 6.17 14.50 -3.98
CA LYS A 74 5.03 15.41 -3.82
C LYS A 74 3.91 14.74 -3.04
N SER A 75 2.96 15.50 -2.55
CA SER A 75 1.85 15.00 -1.72
C SER A 75 1.00 13.90 -2.39
N GLU A 76 0.97 13.85 -3.72
CA GLU A 76 0.14 12.92 -4.48
C GLU A 76 0.94 11.80 -5.15
N TYR A 77 2.22 12.05 -5.43
CA TYR A 77 3.07 11.09 -6.16
C TYR A 77 4.55 11.27 -5.87
N ILE A 78 5.30 10.22 -6.15
CA ILE A 78 6.77 10.19 -6.11
C ILE A 78 7.25 9.80 -7.51
N SER A 79 8.22 10.51 -8.07
CA SER A 79 8.73 10.24 -9.42
C SER A 79 10.23 10.45 -9.51
N ASN A 80 10.89 9.58 -10.26
CA ASN A 80 12.30 9.75 -10.67
C ASN A 80 12.47 10.20 -12.13
N GLY A 81 11.36 10.62 -12.78
CA GLY A 81 11.34 11.01 -14.18
C GLY A 81 11.15 9.85 -15.16
N VAL A 82 11.38 8.61 -14.75
CA VAL A 82 11.15 7.39 -15.53
C VAL A 82 9.89 6.68 -15.06
N GLU A 83 9.72 6.60 -13.76
CA GLU A 83 8.61 5.92 -13.09
C GLU A 83 7.89 6.88 -12.16
N VAL A 84 6.58 6.66 -12.00
CA VAL A 84 5.71 7.45 -11.11
C VAL A 84 4.97 6.50 -10.17
N LEU A 85 5.17 6.70 -8.87
CA LEU A 85 4.46 6.01 -7.80
C LEU A 85 3.42 6.93 -7.19
N LYS A 86 2.14 6.55 -7.25
CA LYS A 86 1.07 7.30 -6.58
C LYS A 86 1.08 7.00 -5.09
N ILE A 87 0.85 8.04 -4.28
CA ILE A 87 0.68 7.90 -2.84
C ILE A 87 -0.78 7.53 -2.57
N PRO A 88 -1.06 6.43 -1.82
CA PRO A 88 -2.41 6.06 -1.43
C PRO A 88 -3.09 7.16 -0.61
N LYS A 89 -4.42 7.19 -0.62
CA LYS A 89 -5.20 8.21 0.10
C LYS A 89 -4.96 8.20 1.62
N ASP A 90 -4.63 7.03 2.14
CA ASP A 90 -4.43 6.80 3.57
C ASP A 90 -2.98 7.05 4.03
N VAL A 91 -2.08 7.39 3.09
CA VAL A 91 -0.69 7.76 3.37
C VAL A 91 -0.50 9.24 3.02
N LYS A 92 0.08 10.00 3.94
CA LYS A 92 0.37 11.43 3.73
C LYS A 92 1.85 11.68 3.86
N LEU A 93 2.44 12.34 2.87
CA LEU A 93 3.79 12.87 2.95
C LEU A 93 3.75 14.18 3.74
N GLU A 94 4.56 14.31 4.80
CA GLU A 94 4.56 15.49 5.66
C GLU A 94 5.04 16.74 4.93
N ARG A 95 6.05 16.61 4.06
CA ARG A 95 6.60 17.73 3.26
C ARG A 95 7.06 17.25 1.89
N ASN A 96 6.80 18.06 0.88
CA ASN A 96 7.37 17.84 -0.45
C ASN A 96 8.88 17.94 -0.38
N LYS A 97 9.57 17.02 -1.05
CA LYS A 97 11.02 16.90 -1.06
C LYS A 97 11.54 16.55 -2.44
N THR A 98 12.78 16.92 -2.68
CA THR A 98 13.52 16.52 -3.89
C THR A 98 14.86 15.97 -3.45
N LEU A 99 15.13 14.71 -3.75
CA LEU A 99 16.39 14.04 -3.47
C LEU A 99 17.25 14.02 -4.72
N HIS A 100 18.53 14.27 -4.57
CA HIS A 100 19.52 14.22 -5.63
C HIS A 100 20.48 13.06 -5.36
N PHE A 101 20.63 12.19 -6.33
CA PHE A 101 21.62 11.13 -6.35
C PHE A 101 22.71 11.49 -7.33
N ASP A 102 23.97 11.41 -6.89
CA ASP A 102 25.13 11.62 -7.73
C ASP A 102 25.43 10.39 -8.61
N GLN A 103 26.39 10.51 -9.49
CA GLN A 103 26.81 9.42 -10.40
C GLN A 103 27.37 8.19 -9.67
N ALA A 104 27.73 8.31 -8.41
CA ALA A 104 28.15 7.20 -7.55
C ALA A 104 27.00 6.58 -6.73
N GLY A 105 25.78 7.09 -6.88
CA GLY A 105 24.60 6.64 -6.15
C GLY A 105 24.51 7.21 -4.74
N GLY A 106 25.36 8.19 -4.39
CA GLY A 106 25.28 8.90 -3.13
C GLY A 106 24.21 9.97 -3.14
N ASN A 107 23.64 10.27 -1.98
CA ASN A 107 22.77 11.41 -1.84
C ASN A 107 23.51 12.60 -1.20
N SER A 108 23.13 13.81 -1.58
CA SER A 108 23.79 15.04 -1.13
C SER A 108 23.25 15.61 0.18
N SER A 109 22.20 15.02 0.77
CA SER A 109 21.51 15.63 1.90
C SER A 109 21.20 14.66 3.05
N LEU A 110 21.36 15.16 4.29
CA LEU A 110 20.86 14.55 5.52
C LEU A 110 19.38 14.87 5.68
N GLU A 111 18.51 14.21 4.93
CA GLU A 111 17.10 14.50 5.01
C GLU A 111 16.32 13.41 5.73
N LYS A 112 15.20 13.82 6.32
CA LYS A 112 14.18 12.93 6.84
C LYS A 112 12.97 13.01 5.93
N LEU A 113 12.51 11.85 5.48
CA LEU A 113 11.23 11.70 4.82
C LEU A 113 10.26 11.12 5.84
N VAL A 114 9.17 11.81 6.09
CA VAL A 114 8.17 11.40 7.07
C VAL A 114 6.84 11.19 6.35
N PHE A 115 6.31 9.98 6.48
CA PHE A 115 4.99 9.63 6.02
C PHE A 115 4.10 9.33 7.22
N GLN A 116 2.87 9.80 7.17
CA GLN A 116 1.83 9.48 8.13
C GLN A 116 0.89 8.44 7.53
N THR A 117 0.61 7.37 8.27
CA THR A 117 -0.24 6.26 7.86
C THR A 117 -1.68 6.45 8.32
N SER A 118 -2.59 5.58 7.88
CA SER A 118 -3.99 5.57 8.28
C SER A 118 -4.20 5.41 9.80
N ASP A 119 -3.31 4.67 10.47
CA ASP A 119 -3.32 4.46 11.92
C ASP A 119 -2.62 5.60 12.70
N GLU A 120 -2.41 6.77 12.06
CA GLU A 120 -1.67 7.92 12.62
C GLU A 120 -0.20 7.62 13.00
N LYS A 121 0.33 6.48 12.61
CA LYS A 121 1.73 6.13 12.79
C LYS A 121 2.61 6.93 11.84
N ARG A 122 3.84 7.16 12.25
CA ARG A 122 4.84 7.83 11.43
C ARG A 122 5.87 6.83 10.93
N VAL A 123 6.04 6.77 9.63
CA VAL A 123 7.12 6.03 8.98
C VAL A 123 8.17 7.05 8.54
N THR A 124 9.32 6.97 9.16
CA THR A 124 10.43 7.91 8.93
C THR A 124 11.59 7.21 8.23
N TYR A 125 12.03 7.75 7.12
CA TYR A 125 13.26 7.38 6.44
C TYR A 125 14.31 8.45 6.70
N GLN A 126 15.32 8.13 7.52
CA GLN A 126 16.46 8.98 7.76
C GLN A 126 17.55 8.65 6.73
N LEU A 127 17.86 9.60 5.88
CA LEU A 127 18.87 9.46 4.85
C LEU A 127 20.26 9.74 5.41
N TYR A 128 21.27 9.03 4.91
CA TYR A 128 22.69 9.26 5.25
C TYR A 128 23.42 9.88 4.08
N ILE A 129 24.18 10.93 4.34
CA ILE A 129 24.99 11.62 3.31
C ILE A 129 26.01 10.67 2.67
N GLY A 130 26.15 10.77 1.37
CA GLY A 130 27.22 10.15 0.59
C GLY A 130 27.03 8.66 0.31
N SER A 131 26.25 7.93 1.10
CA SER A 131 26.07 6.47 0.91
C SER A 131 24.80 6.10 0.15
N GLY A 132 23.84 7.04 0.03
CA GLY A 132 22.51 6.74 -0.49
C GLY A 132 21.73 5.72 0.34
N GLN A 133 22.20 5.39 1.54
CA GLN A 133 21.51 4.50 2.46
C GLN A 133 20.52 5.28 3.32
N TYR A 134 19.54 4.58 3.88
CA TYR A 134 18.59 5.15 4.81
C TYR A 134 18.31 4.20 5.99
N LYS A 135 17.85 4.76 7.10
CA LYS A 135 17.30 4.03 8.23
C LYS A 135 15.80 4.25 8.28
N LYS A 136 15.01 3.18 8.24
CA LYS A 136 13.57 3.21 8.43
C LYS A 136 13.24 3.05 9.90
N THR A 137 12.31 3.86 10.40
CA THR A 137 11.79 3.80 11.76
C THR A 137 10.28 3.99 11.71
N GLU A 138 9.54 3.18 12.43
CA GLU A 138 8.08 3.27 12.59
C GLU A 138 7.77 3.61 14.05
N SER A 139 6.94 4.63 14.26
CA SER A 139 6.54 5.10 15.60
C SER A 139 5.06 5.47 15.66
#